data_34de4c36282678f1c21b004f9038a84d
#
_entry.id   34de4c36282678f1c21b004f9038a84d
#
_cell.length_a   1.000
_cell.length_b   1.000
_cell.length_c   1.000
_cell.angle_alpha   90.00
_cell.angle_beta   90.00
_cell.angle_gamma   90.00
#
_symmetry.space_group_name_H-M   'P 1'
#
loop_
_entity.id
_entity.type
_entity.pdbx_description
1 polymer ?
#
loop_
_entity_poly.entity_id
_entity_poly.type
_entity_poly.pdbx_seq_one_letter_code
_entity_poly.pdbx_strand_id
1 'polypeptide(L)'
;DLKAVPRASLASERWLREMGDVVARFCRDLAATPEGNALVGIQVASGVYGEWHYWGFTDHEVDAGSAMTAAFRRWLRGRYGSDGALRAAWGDPAATLASAEVPDLAARRETRDGSFRDPATEQRVVDYYRCQHETVANAILHFCRIVKESWPRPLVTGTFYGYFFSCFGRDQAG
;
A
#
# COMPACT_ATOMS: atom_id res chain seq x y z
N ASP A 1 7.65 -1.63 22.65
CA ASP A 1 7.71 -0.41 21.84
C ASP A 1 7.55 -0.78 20.37
N LEU A 2 6.37 -0.53 19.79
CA LEU A 2 6.05 -0.86 18.39
C LEU A 2 6.94 -0.12 17.37
N LYS A 3 7.64 0.93 17.79
CA LYS A 3 8.54 1.73 16.95
C LYS A 3 9.75 0.95 16.43
N ALA A 4 10.12 -0.11 17.13
CA ALA A 4 11.34 -0.88 16.82
C ALA A 4 11.08 -2.16 15.99
N VAL A 5 9.83 -2.47 15.65
CA VAL A 5 9.53 -3.71 14.94
C VAL A 5 9.65 -3.50 13.44
N PRO A 6 10.58 -4.20 12.76
CA PRO A 6 10.65 -4.17 11.30
C PRO A 6 9.36 -4.70 10.70
N ARG A 7 8.85 -4.03 9.68
CA ARG A 7 7.64 -4.44 8.97
C ARG A 7 7.95 -4.72 7.52
N ALA A 8 7.31 -5.74 6.96
CA ALA A 8 7.44 -6.02 5.55
C ALA A 8 6.77 -4.93 4.72
N SER A 9 7.43 -4.52 3.64
CA SER A 9 6.84 -3.65 2.64
C SER A 9 5.71 -4.35 1.91
N LEU A 10 4.56 -3.70 1.80
CA LEU A 10 3.44 -4.19 0.98
C LEU A 10 3.77 -4.22 -0.52
N ALA A 11 4.82 -3.52 -0.93
CA ALA A 11 5.37 -3.55 -2.30
C ALA A 11 6.35 -4.70 -2.54
N SER A 12 6.68 -5.51 -1.52
CA SER A 12 7.62 -6.61 -1.65
C SER A 12 7.00 -7.80 -2.37
N GLU A 13 7.41 -8.05 -3.59
CA GLU A 13 6.96 -9.21 -4.38
C GLU A 13 7.30 -10.55 -3.70
N ARG A 14 8.44 -10.60 -2.99
CA ARG A 14 8.82 -11.77 -2.20
C ARG A 14 7.83 -12.00 -1.06
N TRP A 15 7.53 -10.96 -0.29
CA TRP A 15 6.58 -11.06 0.83
C TRP A 15 5.19 -11.45 0.34
N LEU A 16 4.69 -10.81 -0.73
CA LEU A 16 3.38 -11.13 -1.32
C LEU A 16 3.30 -12.61 -1.72
N ARG A 17 4.35 -13.13 -2.37
CA ARG A 17 4.40 -14.54 -2.78
C ARG A 17 4.43 -15.49 -1.57
N GLU A 18 5.39 -15.30 -0.65
CA GLU A 18 5.57 -16.18 0.50
C GLU A 18 4.35 -16.18 1.41
N MET A 19 3.76 -15.01 1.70
CA MET A 19 2.52 -14.92 2.47
C MET A 19 1.32 -15.45 1.70
N GLY A 20 1.31 -15.31 0.39
CA GLY A 20 0.30 -15.90 -0.48
C GLY A 20 0.27 -17.43 -0.36
N ASP A 21 1.44 -18.06 -0.36
CA ASP A 21 1.57 -19.52 -0.18
C ASP A 21 1.05 -19.97 1.19
N VAL A 22 1.34 -19.19 2.24
CA VAL A 22 0.82 -19.45 3.60
C VAL A 22 -0.70 -19.35 3.63
N VAL A 23 -1.26 -18.29 3.07
CA VAL A 23 -2.72 -18.10 3.01
C VAL A 23 -3.40 -19.20 2.19
N ALA A 24 -2.83 -19.56 1.05
CA ALA A 24 -3.35 -20.64 0.22
C ALA A 24 -3.37 -21.99 0.96
N ARG A 25 -2.29 -22.30 1.69
CA ARG A 25 -2.21 -23.50 2.51
C ARG A 25 -3.25 -23.47 3.64
N PHE A 26 -3.32 -22.38 4.38
CA PHE A 26 -4.31 -22.20 5.45
C PHE A 26 -5.75 -22.42 4.93
N CYS A 27 -6.08 -21.84 3.78
CA CYS A 27 -7.42 -22.02 3.18
C CYS A 27 -7.71 -23.48 2.84
N ARG A 28 -6.76 -24.20 2.28
CA ARG A 28 -6.94 -25.63 1.93
C ARG A 28 -7.07 -26.49 3.18
N ASP A 29 -6.21 -26.26 4.19
CA ASP A 29 -6.23 -27.02 5.43
C ASP A 29 -7.55 -26.79 6.19
N LEU A 30 -8.00 -25.53 6.28
CA LEU A 30 -9.26 -25.16 6.93
C LEU A 30 -10.48 -25.70 6.17
N ALA A 31 -10.47 -25.66 4.84
CA ALA A 31 -11.56 -26.19 4.02
C ALA A 31 -11.76 -27.70 4.16
N ALA A 32 -10.73 -28.43 4.60
CA ALA A 32 -10.81 -29.87 4.88
C ALA A 32 -11.40 -30.20 6.26
N THR A 33 -11.71 -29.21 7.08
CA THR A 33 -12.28 -29.42 8.41
C THR A 33 -13.81 -29.31 8.42
N PRO A 34 -14.51 -29.90 9.42
CA PRO A 34 -15.95 -29.69 9.58
C PRO A 34 -16.34 -28.21 9.73
N GLU A 35 -15.54 -27.40 10.41
CA GLU A 35 -15.75 -25.97 10.62
C GLU A 35 -15.68 -25.21 9.30
N GLY A 36 -14.79 -25.62 8.39
CA GLY A 36 -14.69 -25.04 7.05
C GLY A 36 -15.99 -25.11 6.26
N ASN A 37 -16.83 -26.12 6.50
CA ASN A 37 -18.13 -26.23 5.84
C ASN A 37 -19.14 -25.17 6.28
N ALA A 38 -18.98 -24.61 7.49
CA ALA A 38 -19.85 -23.57 8.03
C ALA A 38 -19.42 -22.15 7.63
N LEU A 39 -18.21 -21.98 7.09
CA LEU A 39 -17.71 -20.66 6.73
C LEU A 39 -18.42 -20.08 5.50
N VAL A 40 -18.88 -18.85 5.63
CA VAL A 40 -19.50 -18.08 4.54
C VAL A 40 -18.54 -17.07 3.90
N GLY A 41 -17.45 -16.74 4.62
CA GLY A 41 -16.46 -15.77 4.15
C GLY A 41 -15.18 -15.78 4.97
N ILE A 42 -14.14 -15.15 4.42
CA ILE A 42 -12.85 -14.94 5.07
C ILE A 42 -12.49 -13.46 4.97
N GLN A 43 -12.21 -12.85 6.11
CA GLN A 43 -11.65 -11.51 6.15
C GLN A 43 -10.14 -11.59 5.96
N VAL A 44 -9.66 -10.98 4.89
CA VAL A 44 -8.23 -10.80 4.65
C VAL A 44 -7.75 -9.65 5.53
N ALA A 45 -6.99 -9.99 6.56
CA ALA A 45 -6.51 -9.06 7.58
C ALA A 45 -5.01 -8.81 7.44
N SER A 46 -4.55 -7.61 7.81
CA SER A 46 -3.14 -7.25 7.89
C SER A 46 -2.94 -6.14 8.93
N GLY A 47 -1.68 -5.88 9.27
CA GLY A 47 -1.33 -4.76 10.14
C GLY A 47 -1.78 -4.92 11.59
N VAL A 48 -1.90 -3.78 12.25
CA VAL A 48 -2.39 -3.70 13.64
C VAL A 48 -3.90 -3.84 13.64
N TYR A 49 -4.44 -4.61 14.56
CA TYR A 49 -5.89 -4.89 14.69
C TYR A 49 -6.54 -5.59 13.48
N GLY A 50 -5.73 -6.16 12.56
CA GLY A 50 -6.26 -6.80 11.36
C GLY A 50 -6.71 -5.83 10.27
N GLU A 51 -6.30 -4.60 10.34
CA GLU A 51 -6.66 -3.52 9.43
C GLU A 51 -5.53 -3.19 8.48
N TRP A 52 -5.87 -2.87 7.22
CA TRP A 52 -4.90 -2.43 6.24
C TRP A 52 -4.64 -0.94 6.40
N HIS A 53 -3.47 -0.62 6.95
CA HIS A 53 -3.02 0.74 7.16
C HIS A 53 -1.80 1.05 6.31
N TYR A 54 -1.60 2.35 6.05
CA TYR A 54 -0.32 2.85 5.61
C TYR A 54 0.66 2.87 6.77
N TRP A 55 1.89 2.49 6.49
CA TRP A 55 2.98 2.82 7.38
C TRP A 55 3.17 4.33 7.35
N GLY A 56 3.26 4.96 8.49
CA GLY A 56 3.27 6.42 8.60
C GLY A 56 1.89 7.05 8.78
N PHE A 57 0.87 6.24 9.03
CA PHE A 57 -0.50 6.70 9.26
C PHE A 57 -0.63 7.64 10.47
N THR A 58 0.22 7.51 11.48
CA THR A 58 0.26 8.41 12.64
C THR A 58 1.62 9.11 12.73
N ASP A 59 2.48 8.67 13.62
CA ASP A 59 3.76 9.31 13.93
C ASP A 59 4.97 8.61 13.31
N HIS A 60 4.74 7.65 12.42
CA HIS A 60 5.80 6.84 11.86
C HIS A 60 6.13 7.24 10.43
N GLU A 61 7.36 6.91 10.02
CA GLU A 61 7.75 7.05 8.63
C GLU A 61 6.93 6.12 7.73
N VAL A 62 6.61 6.61 6.55
CA VAL A 62 6.01 5.79 5.49
C VAL A 62 7.01 4.74 5.02
N ASP A 63 6.53 3.76 4.25
CA ASP A 63 7.40 2.79 3.60
C ASP A 63 8.27 3.48 2.53
N ALA A 64 9.53 3.74 2.89
CA ALA A 64 10.58 4.25 2.03
C ALA A 64 11.64 3.19 1.70
N GLY A 65 11.35 1.92 1.98
CA GLY A 65 12.26 0.81 1.72
C GLY A 65 12.51 0.59 0.22
N SER A 66 13.52 -0.20 -0.08
CA SER A 66 13.93 -0.48 -1.47
C SER A 66 12.80 -1.08 -2.33
N ALA A 67 11.95 -1.92 -1.73
CA ALA A 67 10.81 -2.50 -2.42
C ALA A 67 9.77 -1.43 -2.82
N MET A 68 9.45 -0.51 -1.91
CA MET A 68 8.51 0.58 -2.21
C MET A 68 9.11 1.57 -3.19
N THR A 69 10.38 1.92 -3.06
CA THR A 69 11.08 2.78 -4.04
C THR A 69 11.06 2.17 -5.44
N ALA A 70 11.32 0.88 -5.55
CA ALA A 70 11.25 0.17 -6.83
C ALA A 70 9.81 0.15 -7.40
N ALA A 71 8.81 -0.06 -6.56
CA ALA A 71 7.40 0.00 -6.95
C ALA A 71 7.01 1.40 -7.41
N PHE A 72 7.44 2.45 -6.69
CA PHE A 72 7.18 3.84 -7.07
C PHE A 72 7.79 4.18 -8.43
N ARG A 73 9.03 3.78 -8.69
CA ARG A 73 9.67 3.97 -10.00
C ARG A 73 8.92 3.21 -11.12
N ARG A 74 8.41 2.00 -10.86
CA ARG A 74 7.57 1.28 -11.84
C ARG A 74 6.26 2.02 -12.10
N TRP A 75 5.61 2.48 -11.05
CA TRP A 75 4.37 3.23 -11.13
C TRP A 75 4.54 4.52 -11.94
N LEU A 76 5.61 5.29 -11.66
CA LEU A 76 5.94 6.50 -12.42
C LEU A 76 6.19 6.22 -13.90
N ARG A 77 6.87 5.11 -14.23
CA ARG A 77 7.05 4.69 -15.63
C ARG A 77 5.72 4.42 -16.32
N GLY A 78 4.81 3.74 -15.67
CA GLY A 78 3.46 3.49 -16.20
C GLY A 78 2.66 4.76 -16.40
N ARG A 79 2.83 5.73 -15.50
CA ARG A 79 2.07 6.99 -15.51
C ARG A 79 2.60 8.01 -16.50
N TYR A 80 3.91 8.20 -16.57
CA TYR A 80 4.54 9.28 -17.35
C TYR A 80 5.20 8.82 -18.65
N GLY A 81 5.65 7.59 -18.70
CA GLY A 81 6.26 7.01 -19.89
C GLY A 81 7.66 7.55 -20.23
N SER A 82 8.02 8.76 -19.81
CA SER A 82 9.31 9.39 -20.10
C SER A 82 9.79 10.33 -19.00
N ASP A 83 11.12 10.54 -18.92
CA ASP A 83 11.71 11.52 -18.00
C ASP A 83 11.25 12.95 -18.31
N GLY A 84 11.02 13.27 -19.58
CA GLY A 84 10.51 14.58 -19.99
C GLY A 84 9.12 14.88 -19.41
N ALA A 85 8.21 13.92 -19.48
CA ALA A 85 6.89 14.08 -18.90
C ALA A 85 6.93 14.15 -17.35
N LEU A 86 7.80 13.37 -16.72
CA LEU A 86 8.01 13.42 -15.27
C LEU A 86 8.53 14.80 -14.82
N ARG A 87 9.55 15.33 -15.50
CA ARG A 87 10.13 16.66 -15.22
C ARG A 87 9.09 17.76 -15.34
N ALA A 88 8.29 17.71 -16.40
CA ALA A 88 7.22 18.69 -16.60
C ALA A 88 6.17 18.61 -15.48
N ALA A 89 5.81 17.41 -15.04
CA ALA A 89 4.81 17.21 -13.99
C ALA A 89 5.31 17.64 -12.61
N TRP A 90 6.59 17.38 -12.29
CA TRP A 90 7.16 17.71 -10.98
C TRP A 90 7.78 19.10 -10.91
N GLY A 91 7.94 19.80 -12.05
CA GLY A 91 8.68 21.06 -12.11
C GLY A 91 10.17 20.90 -11.76
N ASP A 92 10.71 19.69 -11.86
CA ASP A 92 12.07 19.35 -11.47
C ASP A 92 12.88 18.89 -12.71
N PRO A 93 13.79 19.71 -13.23
CA PRO A 93 14.59 19.38 -14.42
C PRO A 93 15.57 18.21 -14.18
N ALA A 94 15.87 17.87 -12.93
CA ALA A 94 16.77 16.76 -12.58
C ALA A 94 16.03 15.44 -12.41
N ALA A 95 14.70 15.43 -12.33
CA ALA A 95 13.93 14.22 -12.10
C ALA A 95 14.07 13.20 -13.24
N THR A 96 14.29 11.95 -12.87
CA THR A 96 14.27 10.82 -13.81
C THR A 96 13.46 9.65 -13.26
N LEU A 97 12.86 8.86 -14.14
CA LEU A 97 12.13 7.63 -13.77
C LEU A 97 13.03 6.59 -13.11
N ALA A 98 14.34 6.64 -13.37
CA ALA A 98 15.30 5.71 -12.82
C ALA A 98 15.78 6.09 -11.42
N SER A 99 15.91 7.40 -11.13
CA SER A 99 16.45 7.92 -9.88
C SER A 99 15.40 8.44 -8.91
N ALA A 100 14.11 8.43 -9.27
CA ALA A 100 13.04 8.90 -8.40
C ALA A 100 13.04 8.12 -7.07
N GLU A 101 12.96 8.86 -5.96
CA GLU A 101 12.91 8.34 -4.60
C GLU A 101 11.56 8.68 -3.96
N VAL A 102 11.16 7.86 -2.99
CA VAL A 102 10.04 8.17 -2.10
C VAL A 102 10.30 9.52 -1.44
N PRO A 103 9.32 10.46 -1.44
CA PRO A 103 9.47 11.74 -0.76
C PRO A 103 9.79 11.53 0.73
N ASP A 104 10.74 12.30 1.23
CA ASP A 104 11.08 12.27 2.65
C ASP A 104 9.98 12.88 3.54
N LEU A 105 10.16 12.78 4.84
CA LEU A 105 9.19 13.27 5.82
C LEU A 105 9.00 14.79 5.71
N ALA A 106 10.07 15.54 5.46
CA ALA A 106 9.99 17.00 5.34
C ALA A 106 9.09 17.40 4.17
N ALA A 107 9.35 16.84 2.97
CA ALA A 107 8.52 17.08 1.78
C ALA A 107 7.05 16.67 1.99
N ARG A 108 6.81 15.59 2.74
CA ARG A 108 5.45 15.11 3.02
C ARG A 108 4.70 15.95 4.05
N ARG A 109 5.41 16.63 4.97
CA ARG A 109 4.83 17.54 5.97
C ARG A 109 4.66 18.97 5.49
N GLU A 110 5.41 19.36 4.48
CA GLU A 110 5.30 20.68 3.89
C GLU A 110 4.03 20.77 3.06
N THR A 111 3.00 21.42 3.62
CA THR A 111 1.75 21.72 2.94
C THR A 111 1.47 23.22 3.01
N ARG A 112 0.87 23.77 1.95
CA ARG A 112 0.46 25.19 1.90
C ARG A 112 -1.00 25.39 2.29
N ASP A 113 -1.82 24.39 2.00
CA ASP A 113 -3.27 24.46 2.11
C ASP A 113 -3.83 23.47 3.17
N GLY A 114 -3.20 23.40 4.33
CA GLY A 114 -3.60 22.50 5.42
C GLY A 114 -3.47 21.02 5.03
N SER A 115 -4.59 20.31 5.00
CA SER A 115 -4.60 18.89 4.60
C SER A 115 -4.60 18.65 3.08
N PHE A 116 -4.71 19.69 2.29
CA PHE A 116 -4.73 19.60 0.83
C PHE A 116 -3.35 19.88 0.25
N ARG A 117 -3.09 19.28 -0.91
CA ARG A 117 -1.86 19.49 -1.65
C ARG A 117 -2.12 20.16 -2.99
N ASP A 118 -1.29 21.12 -3.31
CA ASP A 118 -1.30 21.78 -4.61
C ASP A 118 -0.52 20.94 -5.65
N PRO A 119 -1.20 20.32 -6.63
CA PRO A 119 -0.50 19.54 -7.67
C PRO A 119 0.51 20.35 -8.47
N ALA A 120 0.37 21.68 -8.54
CA ALA A 120 1.31 22.52 -9.28
C ALA A 120 2.72 22.55 -8.65
N THR A 121 2.81 22.33 -7.34
CA THR A 121 4.08 22.40 -6.58
C THR A 121 4.42 21.13 -5.83
N GLU A 122 3.43 20.28 -5.55
CA GLU A 122 3.56 19.10 -4.68
C GLU A 122 3.25 17.78 -5.41
N GLN A 123 3.24 17.78 -6.75
CA GLN A 123 2.86 16.62 -7.58
C GLN A 123 3.66 15.36 -7.23
N ARG A 124 4.94 15.49 -6.87
CA ARG A 124 5.79 14.37 -6.46
C ARG A 124 5.20 13.63 -5.24
N VAL A 125 4.70 14.37 -4.25
CA VAL A 125 4.10 13.80 -3.05
C VAL A 125 2.73 13.20 -3.35
N VAL A 126 1.93 13.88 -4.18
CA VAL A 126 0.64 13.36 -4.66
C VAL A 126 0.82 12.04 -5.40
N ASP A 127 1.82 11.94 -6.27
CA ASP A 127 2.13 10.71 -7.00
C ASP A 127 2.54 9.57 -6.06
N TYR A 128 3.35 9.87 -5.05
CA TYR A 128 3.74 8.87 -4.08
C TYR A 128 2.55 8.33 -3.30
N TYR A 129 1.67 9.19 -2.78
CA TYR A 129 0.49 8.74 -2.07
C TYR A 129 -0.45 7.92 -2.96
N ARG A 130 -0.65 8.32 -4.21
CA ARG A 130 -1.41 7.50 -5.17
C ARG A 130 -0.80 6.12 -5.36
N CYS A 131 0.50 6.07 -5.59
CA CYS A 131 1.23 4.80 -5.70
C CYS A 131 1.09 3.95 -4.44
N GLN A 132 1.19 4.55 -3.26
CA GLN A 132 1.04 3.86 -1.99
C GLN A 132 -0.37 3.29 -1.82
N HIS A 133 -1.41 4.07 -2.11
CA HIS A 133 -2.80 3.61 -2.07
C HIS A 133 -3.04 2.44 -3.03
N GLU A 134 -2.58 2.55 -4.25
CA GLU A 134 -2.69 1.47 -5.24
C GLU A 134 -1.91 0.22 -4.81
N THR A 135 -0.74 0.38 -4.18
CA THR A 135 0.04 -0.74 -3.64
C THR A 135 -0.72 -1.49 -2.56
N VAL A 136 -1.36 -0.79 -1.63
CA VAL A 136 -2.20 -1.42 -0.59
C VAL A 136 -3.40 -2.12 -1.21
N ALA A 137 -4.12 -1.45 -2.11
CA ALA A 137 -5.28 -2.04 -2.78
C ALA A 137 -4.91 -3.30 -3.57
N ASN A 138 -3.78 -3.27 -4.27
CA ASN A 138 -3.28 -4.43 -5.02
C ASN A 138 -2.88 -5.59 -4.10
N ALA A 139 -2.28 -5.32 -2.94
CA ALA A 139 -1.98 -6.35 -1.94
C ALA A 139 -3.27 -6.99 -1.40
N ILE A 140 -4.28 -6.21 -1.06
CA ILE A 140 -5.61 -6.69 -0.64
C ILE A 140 -6.19 -7.61 -1.73
N LEU A 141 -6.24 -7.13 -2.97
CA LEU A 141 -6.79 -7.90 -4.09
C LEU A 141 -6.00 -9.19 -4.36
N HIS A 142 -4.69 -9.15 -4.18
CA HIS A 142 -3.82 -10.33 -4.31
C HIS A 142 -4.24 -11.42 -3.32
N PHE A 143 -4.34 -11.10 -2.04
CA PHE A 143 -4.71 -12.08 -1.02
C PHE A 143 -6.19 -12.52 -1.13
N CYS A 144 -7.11 -11.61 -1.45
CA CYS A 144 -8.49 -11.96 -1.72
C CYS A 144 -8.64 -12.96 -2.87
N ARG A 145 -7.83 -12.79 -3.92
CA ARG A 145 -7.80 -13.73 -5.06
C ARG A 145 -7.28 -15.10 -4.61
N ILE A 146 -6.18 -15.15 -3.87
CA ILE A 146 -5.61 -16.39 -3.33
C ILE A 146 -6.64 -17.14 -2.48
N VAL A 147 -7.35 -16.44 -1.59
CA VAL A 147 -8.42 -17.05 -0.79
C VAL A 147 -9.47 -17.69 -1.69
N LYS A 148 -9.96 -16.96 -2.69
CA LYS A 148 -11.00 -17.46 -3.61
C LYS A 148 -10.53 -18.63 -4.47
N GLU A 149 -9.28 -18.62 -4.92
CA GLU A 149 -8.70 -19.68 -5.74
C GLU A 149 -8.35 -20.93 -4.92
N SER A 150 -8.06 -20.77 -3.63
CA SER A 150 -7.69 -21.86 -2.73
C SER A 150 -8.86 -22.50 -2.00
N TRP A 151 -10.04 -21.90 -2.06
CA TRP A 151 -11.26 -22.42 -1.41
C TRP A 151 -12.09 -23.21 -2.41
N PRO A 152 -12.64 -24.39 -2.02
CA PRO A 152 -13.30 -25.32 -2.97
C PRO A 152 -14.68 -24.88 -3.45
N ARG A 153 -15.25 -23.82 -2.85
CA ARG A 153 -16.59 -23.29 -3.19
C ARG A 153 -16.62 -21.77 -3.12
N PRO A 154 -17.57 -21.09 -3.73
CA PRO A 154 -17.72 -19.65 -3.60
C PRO A 154 -17.85 -19.22 -2.13
N LEU A 155 -17.10 -18.19 -1.75
CA LEU A 155 -17.20 -17.54 -0.44
C LEU A 155 -16.98 -16.02 -0.59
N VAL A 156 -17.43 -15.27 0.44
CA VAL A 156 -17.21 -13.82 0.50
C VAL A 156 -15.80 -13.55 1.03
N THR A 157 -15.12 -12.58 0.42
CA THR A 157 -13.89 -12.00 0.98
C THR A 157 -14.15 -10.57 1.39
N GLY A 158 -13.65 -10.17 2.53
CA GLY A 158 -13.77 -8.81 3.07
C GLY A 158 -12.46 -8.32 3.66
N THR A 159 -12.39 -7.03 3.94
CA THR A 159 -11.26 -6.41 4.61
C THR A 159 -11.68 -5.10 5.26
N PHE A 160 -10.91 -4.65 6.25
CA PHE A 160 -10.98 -3.28 6.78
C PHE A 160 -9.89 -2.43 6.15
N TYR A 161 -10.31 -1.42 5.40
CA TYR A 161 -9.42 -0.51 4.70
C TYR A 161 -10.12 0.83 4.41
N GLY A 162 -9.34 1.91 4.35
CA GLY A 162 -9.84 3.20 3.91
C GLY A 162 -10.55 4.03 4.99
N TYR A 163 -9.86 4.29 6.08
CA TYR A 163 -10.36 5.09 7.22
C TYR A 163 -10.45 6.58 6.87
N PHE A 164 -11.27 6.91 5.91
CA PHE A 164 -11.41 8.26 5.38
C PHE A 164 -11.69 9.30 6.46
N PHE A 165 -12.59 8.98 7.37
CA PHE A 165 -12.96 9.92 8.46
C PHE A 165 -11.89 10.10 9.54
N SER A 166 -10.95 9.18 9.66
CA SER A 166 -9.83 9.31 10.61
C SER A 166 -8.82 10.36 10.19
N CYS A 167 -8.83 10.76 8.93
CA CYS A 167 -7.90 11.74 8.38
C CYS A 167 -8.34 13.19 8.63
N PHE A 168 -9.61 13.40 9.01
CA PHE A 168 -10.10 14.75 9.30
C PHE A 168 -9.73 15.19 10.71
N GLY A 169 -9.15 16.39 10.83
CA GLY A 169 -8.84 17.05 12.09
C GLY A 169 -7.61 16.52 12.82
N ARG A 170 -6.79 15.69 12.17
CA ARG A 170 -5.47 15.31 12.68
C ARG A 170 -4.39 15.99 11.86
N ASP A 171 -3.37 16.47 12.56
CA ASP A 171 -2.13 16.94 11.95
C ASP A 171 -1.33 15.73 11.47
N GLN A 172 -1.67 15.24 10.31
CA GLN A 172 -1.07 14.04 9.73
C GLN A 172 -0.19 14.41 8.56
N ALA A 173 1.03 13.94 8.59
CA ALA A 173 1.99 14.05 7.49
C ALA A 173 1.75 12.98 6.40
N GLY A 174 0.53 12.67 6.13
CA GLY A 174 0.15 11.67 5.13
C GLY A 174 -1.24 11.86 4.64
#